data_4d4b1769968db0a56d930b33393e2a81
#
_entry.id   4d4b1769968db0a56d930b33393e2a81
#
_cell.length_a   1.000
_cell.length_b   1.000
_cell.length_c   1.000
_cell.angle_alpha   90.00
_cell.angle_beta   90.00
_cell.angle_gamma   90.00
#
_symmetry.space_group_name_H-M   'P 1'
#
loop_
_entity.id
_entity.type
_entity.pdbx_description
1 polymer ?
#
loop_
_entity_poly.entity_id
_entity_poly.type
_entity_poly.pdbx_seq_one_letter_code
_entity_poly.pdbx_strand_id
1 'polypeptide(L)'
;VIGGELLIGRDSELAAIRRALNGADHHRGVVIAGAAGVGKTWLARAALRRAGASGEQIKWIVGTQSAQALPLGAFIGLLGDAMSEPLTSVRRVIETFVARQRRGRVVVGVDDAHLLDGLSALVVHQLAQSGGVRLVVTVRTGSHQPDAVTALWKDDLLTRLDLEPLSAAATREVIESTLGGPVDARCAARFRRLTGGNTLFLRQLLSDQMAAGRMRRVAGVWMWDGDVAVSASLSDTVGRQLGRLTPPLALVVDTLSQCEPLPVDLLCDLASREDLVAAEAMGLVTVERTPRALMARLAHPLFGELRRAGAGEMYLSTIRGRLATRLAQDQDADMQATVRRALLTLESDLDPQPELYLESARHAMTLLDLDLADRLANAAARAGAPGAAGV
;
A
#
# COMPACT_ATOMS: atom_id res chain seq x y z
N VAL A 1 8.96 14.17 16.39
CA VAL A 1 7.67 14.06 17.12
C VAL A 1 6.58 14.55 16.19
N ILE A 2 5.96 13.64 15.41
CA ILE A 2 4.79 13.96 14.59
C ILE A 2 3.58 13.63 15.47
N GLY A 3 3.27 14.51 16.40
CA GLY A 3 2.16 14.44 17.31
C GLY A 3 1.10 15.47 16.97
N GLY A 4 0.21 15.14 16.06
CA GLY A 4 -0.99 15.91 15.77
C GLY A 4 -2.05 14.97 15.22
N GLU A 5 -3.17 14.84 15.93
CA GLU A 5 -4.26 13.88 15.67
C GLU A 5 -5.16 14.30 14.50
N LEU A 6 -4.59 14.72 13.38
CA LEU A 6 -5.39 15.10 12.22
C LEU A 6 -5.70 13.86 11.36
N LEU A 7 -6.95 13.42 11.44
CA LEU A 7 -7.57 12.49 10.49
C LEU A 7 -7.98 13.24 9.23
N ILE A 8 -6.98 13.72 8.51
CA ILE A 8 -7.17 14.51 7.29
C ILE A 8 -7.76 13.60 6.20
N GLY A 9 -8.81 14.07 5.54
CA GLY A 9 -9.45 13.40 4.43
C GLY A 9 -10.22 12.12 4.80
N ARG A 10 -10.67 11.98 6.08
CA ARG A 10 -11.44 10.82 6.58
C ARG A 10 -12.71 11.21 7.34
N ASP A 11 -13.20 12.42 7.12
CA ASP A 11 -14.38 12.93 7.84
C ASP A 11 -15.66 12.19 7.45
N SER A 12 -15.79 11.78 6.19
CA SER A 12 -16.91 10.97 5.69
C SER A 12 -16.95 9.59 6.36
N GLU A 13 -15.80 8.93 6.46
CA GLU A 13 -15.66 7.62 7.10
C GLU A 13 -15.92 7.71 8.62
N LEU A 14 -15.39 8.75 9.29
CA LEU A 14 -15.69 8.99 10.69
C LEU A 14 -17.17 9.27 10.94
N ALA A 15 -17.82 10.03 10.06
CA ALA A 15 -19.25 10.27 10.14
C ALA A 15 -20.06 8.98 9.94
N ALA A 16 -19.64 8.11 9.01
CA ALA A 16 -20.26 6.80 8.79
C ALA A 16 -20.12 5.90 10.03
N ILE A 17 -18.92 5.80 10.61
CA ILE A 17 -18.68 5.04 11.83
C ILE A 17 -19.56 5.55 12.98
N ARG A 18 -19.64 6.87 13.15
CA ARG A 18 -20.48 7.47 14.18
C ARG A 18 -21.96 7.12 14.00
N ARG A 19 -22.49 7.14 12.77
CA ARG A 19 -23.86 6.73 12.47
C ARG A 19 -24.10 5.27 12.86
N ALA A 20 -23.21 4.37 12.45
CA ALA A 20 -23.27 2.96 12.77
C ALA A 20 -23.23 2.69 14.29
N LEU A 21 -22.34 3.39 15.03
CA LEU A 21 -22.27 3.30 16.49
C LEU A 21 -23.53 3.85 17.18
N ASN A 22 -24.20 4.83 16.61
CA ASN A 22 -25.46 5.37 17.15
C ASN A 22 -26.69 4.53 16.79
N GLY A 23 -26.54 3.50 15.97
CA GLY A 23 -27.64 2.58 15.62
C GLY A 23 -28.62 3.18 14.62
N ALA A 24 -28.20 4.15 13.79
CA ALA A 24 -29.05 4.80 12.81
C ALA A 24 -29.58 3.84 11.74
N ASP A 25 -28.84 2.77 11.44
CA ASP A 25 -29.13 1.81 10.37
C ASP A 25 -29.39 0.39 10.91
N HIS A 26 -29.92 0.24 12.12
CA HIS A 26 -30.13 -1.04 12.82
C HIS A 26 -28.85 -1.83 13.12
N HIS A 27 -27.71 -1.46 12.55
CA HIS A 27 -26.43 -2.08 12.80
C HIS A 27 -25.87 -1.66 14.17
N ARG A 28 -25.02 -2.50 14.73
CA ARG A 28 -24.46 -2.32 16.08
C ARG A 28 -22.97 -2.01 16.05
N GLY A 29 -22.48 -1.48 14.94
CA GLY A 29 -21.10 -1.12 14.75
C GLY A 29 -20.67 -1.24 13.29
N VAL A 30 -19.36 -1.31 13.09
CA VAL A 30 -18.76 -1.24 11.76
C VAL A 30 -17.59 -2.20 11.63
N VAL A 31 -17.44 -2.80 10.45
CA VAL A 31 -16.23 -3.49 10.02
C VAL A 31 -15.49 -2.58 9.03
N ILE A 32 -14.31 -2.13 9.37
CA ILE A 32 -13.42 -1.32 8.53
C ILE A 32 -12.50 -2.29 7.78
N ALA A 33 -12.77 -2.50 6.50
CA ALA A 33 -11.98 -3.35 5.63
C ALA A 33 -11.04 -2.50 4.76
N GLY A 34 -9.87 -3.01 4.40
CA GLY A 34 -8.94 -2.30 3.52
C GLY A 34 -7.54 -2.88 3.51
N ALA A 35 -6.71 -2.43 2.58
CA ALA A 35 -5.33 -2.89 2.42
C ALA A 35 -4.47 -2.59 3.65
N ALA A 36 -3.31 -3.27 3.76
CA ALA A 36 -2.35 -2.98 4.81
C ALA A 36 -1.84 -1.52 4.71
N GLY A 37 -1.69 -0.83 5.85
CA GLY A 37 -1.15 0.53 5.90
C GLY A 37 -2.09 1.66 5.46
N VAL A 38 -3.33 1.36 5.03
CA VAL A 38 -4.29 2.37 4.55
C VAL A 38 -4.87 3.26 5.68
N GLY A 39 -4.64 2.89 6.95
CA GLY A 39 -5.03 3.68 8.12
C GLY A 39 -6.23 3.15 8.91
N LYS A 40 -6.63 1.88 8.74
CA LYS A 40 -7.77 1.24 9.45
C LYS A 40 -7.69 1.39 10.97
N THR A 41 -6.59 0.92 11.56
CA THR A 41 -6.33 1.00 13.01
C THR A 41 -6.42 2.44 13.53
N TRP A 42 -5.90 3.39 12.75
CA TRP A 42 -5.91 4.80 13.10
C TRP A 42 -7.32 5.38 13.11
N LEU A 43 -8.09 5.06 12.07
CA LEU A 43 -9.50 5.47 11.94
C LEU A 43 -10.35 4.86 13.07
N ALA A 44 -10.17 3.56 13.34
CA ALA A 44 -10.85 2.86 14.44
C ALA A 44 -10.54 3.51 15.80
N ARG A 45 -9.26 3.74 16.10
CA ARG A 45 -8.85 4.39 17.35
C ARG A 45 -9.41 5.80 17.50
N ALA A 46 -9.45 6.58 16.42
CA ALA A 46 -10.03 7.92 16.46
C ALA A 46 -11.55 7.90 16.72
N ALA A 47 -12.26 6.96 16.09
CA ALA A 47 -13.68 6.77 16.37
C ALA A 47 -13.94 6.39 17.83
N LEU A 48 -13.12 5.47 18.38
CA LEU A 48 -13.22 5.07 19.78
C LEU A 48 -12.86 6.17 20.77
N ARG A 49 -11.86 7.01 20.48
CA ARG A 49 -11.54 8.18 21.33
C ARG A 49 -12.71 9.15 21.38
N ARG A 50 -13.38 9.39 20.23
CA ARG A 50 -14.58 10.25 20.18
C ARG A 50 -15.73 9.67 20.99
N ALA A 51 -15.96 8.35 20.88
CA ALA A 51 -16.97 7.64 21.69
C ALA A 51 -16.64 7.74 23.20
N GLY A 52 -15.39 7.54 23.58
CA GLY A 52 -14.94 7.69 24.97
C GLY A 52 -15.10 9.11 25.50
N ALA A 53 -14.83 10.14 24.70
CA ALA A 53 -15.07 11.53 25.05
C ALA A 53 -16.57 11.84 25.25
N SER A 54 -17.48 11.06 24.64
CA SER A 54 -18.92 11.11 24.86
C SER A 54 -19.42 10.29 26.07
N GLY A 55 -18.48 9.75 26.88
CA GLY A 55 -18.80 9.01 28.11
C GLY A 55 -19.00 7.50 27.93
N GLU A 56 -18.72 6.95 26.75
CA GLU A 56 -18.82 5.51 26.50
C GLU A 56 -17.59 4.75 27.04
N GLN A 57 -17.80 3.51 27.52
CA GLN A 57 -16.72 2.67 28.00
C GLN A 57 -16.01 2.01 26.81
N ILE A 58 -14.69 2.25 26.67
CA ILE A 58 -13.91 1.76 25.57
C ILE A 58 -13.10 0.54 25.97
N LYS A 59 -13.11 -0.50 25.14
CA LYS A 59 -12.20 -1.65 25.19
C LYS A 59 -11.52 -1.82 23.84
N TRP A 60 -10.25 -2.20 23.89
CA TRP A 60 -9.43 -2.43 22.69
C TRP A 60 -8.81 -3.81 22.76
N ILE A 61 -9.03 -4.60 21.71
CA ILE A 61 -8.58 -5.98 21.55
C ILE A 61 -7.79 -6.02 20.25
N VAL A 62 -6.71 -6.79 20.20
CA VAL A 62 -5.84 -6.89 19.03
C VAL A 62 -5.64 -8.34 18.66
N GLY A 63 -5.96 -8.70 17.42
CA GLY A 63 -5.54 -9.98 16.84
C GLY A 63 -4.04 -9.92 16.49
N THR A 64 -3.31 -10.96 16.87
CA THR A 64 -1.88 -11.11 16.54
C THR A 64 -1.59 -12.53 16.09
N GLN A 65 -0.58 -12.72 15.24
CA GLN A 65 -0.17 -14.05 14.80
C GLN A 65 0.20 -14.96 15.97
N SER A 66 0.85 -14.43 17.01
CA SER A 66 1.22 -15.20 18.20
C SER A 66 0.00 -15.60 19.04
N ALA A 67 -1.01 -14.73 19.14
CA ALA A 67 -2.24 -15.04 19.86
C ALA A 67 -3.16 -15.97 19.06
N GLN A 68 -3.08 -15.98 17.74
CA GLN A 68 -3.89 -16.83 16.85
C GLN A 68 -3.68 -18.34 17.10
N ALA A 69 -2.50 -18.73 17.57
CA ALA A 69 -2.19 -20.12 17.91
C ALA A 69 -2.82 -20.57 19.25
N LEU A 70 -3.34 -19.65 20.04
CA LEU A 70 -3.87 -19.92 21.38
C LEU A 70 -5.39 -19.76 21.41
N PRO A 71 -6.15 -20.73 22.00
CA PRO A 71 -7.59 -20.58 22.20
C PRO A 71 -7.89 -19.33 23.04
N LEU A 72 -8.78 -18.46 22.55
CA LEU A 72 -9.11 -17.15 23.15
C LEU A 72 -7.90 -16.24 23.34
N GLY A 73 -6.88 -16.39 22.48
CA GLY A 73 -5.60 -15.68 22.58
C GLY A 73 -5.74 -14.17 22.66
N ALA A 74 -6.69 -13.58 21.92
CA ALA A 74 -6.96 -12.14 21.95
C ALA A 74 -7.63 -11.66 23.25
N PHE A 75 -8.16 -12.56 24.07
CA PHE A 75 -8.89 -12.28 25.31
C PHE A 75 -8.18 -12.76 26.58
N ILE A 76 -6.97 -13.31 26.49
CA ILE A 76 -6.20 -13.83 27.64
C ILE A 76 -6.12 -12.80 28.78
N GLY A 77 -5.87 -11.53 28.47
CA GLY A 77 -5.80 -10.46 29.47
C GLY A 77 -7.13 -10.16 30.20
N LEU A 78 -8.25 -10.70 29.73
CA LEU A 78 -9.55 -10.57 30.39
C LEU A 78 -9.93 -11.81 31.22
N LEU A 79 -9.31 -12.96 30.95
CA LEU A 79 -9.61 -14.24 31.59
C LEU A 79 -8.82 -14.44 32.89
N GLY A 80 -7.65 -13.77 33.06
CA GLY A 80 -6.74 -13.99 34.17
C GLY A 80 -6.26 -15.45 34.22
N ASP A 81 -5.89 -15.94 35.41
CA ASP A 81 -5.36 -17.30 35.63
C ASP A 81 -6.43 -18.42 35.53
N ALA A 82 -7.71 -18.07 35.34
CA ALA A 82 -8.81 -19.03 35.36
C ALA A 82 -9.16 -19.53 33.94
N MET A 83 -8.21 -20.16 33.24
CA MET A 83 -8.50 -20.92 32.02
C MET A 83 -9.22 -22.22 32.41
N SER A 84 -10.53 -22.22 32.23
CA SER A 84 -11.42 -23.39 32.34
C SER A 84 -11.68 -23.96 30.93
N GLU A 85 -12.59 -24.93 30.82
CA GLU A 85 -13.00 -25.45 29.50
C GLU A 85 -13.31 -24.35 28.50
N PRO A 86 -12.99 -24.53 27.20
CA PRO A 86 -13.07 -23.48 26.17
C PRO A 86 -14.44 -22.78 26.10
N LEU A 87 -15.53 -23.53 26.12
CA LEU A 87 -16.90 -22.96 26.05
C LEU A 87 -17.28 -22.17 27.30
N THR A 88 -16.85 -22.61 28.46
CA THR A 88 -17.04 -21.88 29.73
C THR A 88 -16.25 -20.56 29.71
N SER A 89 -15.07 -20.55 29.12
CA SER A 89 -14.25 -19.37 28.97
C SER A 89 -14.87 -18.37 27.98
N VAL A 90 -15.41 -18.82 26.85
CA VAL A 90 -16.18 -17.99 25.88
C VAL A 90 -17.34 -17.29 26.61
N ARG A 91 -18.16 -18.07 27.32
CA ARG A 91 -19.32 -17.55 28.08
C ARG A 91 -18.90 -16.49 29.09
N ARG A 92 -17.84 -16.75 29.86
CA ARG A 92 -17.28 -15.80 30.86
C ARG A 92 -16.84 -14.48 30.24
N VAL A 93 -16.16 -14.51 29.08
CA VAL A 93 -15.78 -13.30 28.37
C VAL A 93 -17.03 -12.50 27.98
N ILE A 94 -18.03 -13.14 27.38
CA ILE A 94 -19.28 -12.48 26.98
C ILE A 94 -19.98 -11.87 28.20
N GLU A 95 -20.14 -12.63 29.29
CA GLU A 95 -20.76 -12.15 30.53
C GLU A 95 -20.01 -10.94 31.12
N THR A 96 -18.69 -10.89 30.99
CA THR A 96 -17.87 -9.73 31.42
C THR A 96 -18.24 -8.46 30.67
N PHE A 97 -18.48 -8.54 29.36
CA PHE A 97 -18.90 -7.40 28.56
C PHE A 97 -20.35 -7.01 28.83
N VAL A 98 -21.25 -7.99 28.95
CA VAL A 98 -22.67 -7.77 29.28
C VAL A 98 -22.86 -7.15 30.66
N ALA A 99 -22.10 -7.60 31.67
CA ALA A 99 -22.15 -7.02 33.01
C ALA A 99 -21.67 -5.54 33.03
N ARG A 100 -20.73 -5.18 32.17
CA ARG A 100 -20.26 -3.78 32.01
C ARG A 100 -21.32 -2.86 31.38
N GLN A 101 -22.16 -3.39 30.48
CA GLN A 101 -23.25 -2.66 29.85
C GLN A 101 -24.24 -2.06 30.89
N ARG A 102 -24.43 -2.72 32.03
CA ARG A 102 -25.25 -2.21 33.13
C ARG A 102 -24.76 -0.88 33.73
N ARG A 103 -23.48 -0.54 33.46
CA ARG A 103 -22.82 0.69 33.93
C ARG A 103 -22.66 1.77 32.85
N GLY A 104 -23.21 1.55 31.65
CA GLY A 104 -23.13 2.48 30.51
C GLY A 104 -22.86 1.78 29.18
N ARG A 105 -22.94 2.53 28.09
CA ARG A 105 -22.67 1.97 26.74
C ARG A 105 -21.21 1.54 26.64
N VAL A 106 -21.01 0.33 26.08
CA VAL A 106 -19.69 -0.25 25.85
C VAL A 106 -19.40 -0.28 24.36
N VAL A 107 -18.25 0.25 23.95
CA VAL A 107 -17.73 0.14 22.58
C VAL A 107 -16.45 -0.65 22.61
N VAL A 108 -16.39 -1.71 21.82
CA VAL A 108 -15.24 -2.60 21.71
C VAL A 108 -14.60 -2.42 20.33
N GLY A 109 -13.34 -2.02 20.32
CA GLY A 109 -12.49 -2.06 19.13
C GLY A 109 -11.80 -3.41 19.04
N VAL A 110 -11.86 -4.02 17.87
CA VAL A 110 -11.16 -5.27 17.54
C VAL A 110 -10.26 -5.00 16.35
N ASP A 111 -8.97 -4.89 16.62
CA ASP A 111 -7.98 -4.62 15.56
C ASP A 111 -7.45 -5.92 14.97
N ASP A 112 -7.22 -5.89 13.66
CA ASP A 112 -6.72 -7.04 12.89
C ASP A 112 -7.48 -8.35 13.15
N ALA A 113 -8.83 -8.28 13.10
CA ALA A 113 -9.71 -9.42 13.40
C ALA A 113 -9.48 -10.64 12.48
N HIS A 114 -8.82 -10.47 11.33
CA HIS A 114 -8.38 -11.57 10.46
C HIS A 114 -7.30 -12.46 11.12
N LEU A 115 -6.65 -11.99 12.20
CA LEU A 115 -5.66 -12.74 13.00
C LEU A 115 -6.26 -13.34 14.29
N LEU A 116 -7.56 -13.31 14.46
CA LEU A 116 -8.22 -13.98 15.59
C LEU A 116 -8.19 -15.50 15.42
N ASP A 117 -8.02 -16.21 16.53
CA ASP A 117 -8.32 -17.64 16.60
C ASP A 117 -9.83 -17.88 16.51
N GLY A 118 -10.25 -19.12 16.24
CA GLY A 118 -11.67 -19.46 16.04
C GLY A 118 -12.57 -19.13 17.23
N LEU A 119 -12.09 -19.30 18.46
CA LEU A 119 -12.89 -19.00 19.67
C LEU A 119 -12.96 -17.50 19.93
N SER A 120 -11.86 -16.76 19.72
CA SER A 120 -11.87 -15.29 19.77
C SER A 120 -12.81 -14.70 18.73
N ALA A 121 -12.81 -15.23 17.50
CA ALA A 121 -13.74 -14.81 16.44
C ALA A 121 -15.19 -15.09 16.81
N LEU A 122 -15.48 -16.26 17.41
CA LEU A 122 -16.80 -16.61 17.92
C LEU A 122 -17.26 -15.65 19.02
N VAL A 123 -16.40 -15.26 19.96
CA VAL A 123 -16.73 -14.25 20.98
C VAL A 123 -17.15 -12.93 20.33
N VAL A 124 -16.37 -12.43 19.37
CA VAL A 124 -16.68 -11.17 18.67
C VAL A 124 -18.05 -11.27 17.96
N HIS A 125 -18.32 -12.38 17.29
CA HIS A 125 -19.60 -12.62 16.62
C HIS A 125 -20.77 -12.67 17.63
N GLN A 126 -20.63 -13.38 18.73
CA GLN A 126 -21.65 -13.45 19.78
C GLN A 126 -21.89 -12.09 20.46
N LEU A 127 -20.86 -11.27 20.64
CA LEU A 127 -21.00 -9.90 21.11
C LEU A 127 -21.80 -9.04 20.13
N ALA A 128 -21.59 -9.21 18.81
CA ALA A 128 -22.39 -8.52 17.79
C ALA A 128 -23.86 -8.93 17.85
N GLN A 129 -24.14 -10.22 17.99
CA GLN A 129 -25.51 -10.75 18.10
C GLN A 129 -26.23 -10.31 19.38
N SER A 130 -25.52 -10.30 20.51
CA SER A 130 -26.11 -10.00 21.83
C SER A 130 -26.74 -8.61 21.92
N GLY A 131 -26.28 -7.69 21.08
CA GLY A 131 -26.78 -6.33 21.02
C GLY A 131 -26.39 -5.44 22.20
N GLY A 132 -25.67 -5.97 23.16
CA GLY A 132 -25.24 -5.27 24.36
C GLY A 132 -24.02 -4.37 24.16
N VAL A 133 -23.27 -4.57 23.11
CA VAL A 133 -22.01 -3.86 22.83
C VAL A 133 -22.03 -3.28 21.43
N ARG A 134 -21.33 -2.18 21.24
CA ARG A 134 -21.05 -1.63 19.92
C ARG A 134 -19.64 -2.06 19.48
N LEU A 135 -19.47 -2.40 18.22
CA LEU A 135 -18.20 -2.94 17.71
C LEU A 135 -17.60 -2.04 16.62
N VAL A 136 -16.28 -1.84 16.70
CA VAL A 136 -15.46 -1.29 15.62
C VAL A 136 -14.39 -2.31 15.30
N VAL A 137 -14.55 -3.02 14.21
CA VAL A 137 -13.69 -4.15 13.85
C VAL A 137 -12.83 -3.75 12.64
N THR A 138 -11.54 -4.04 12.65
CA THR A 138 -10.70 -3.85 11.45
C THR A 138 -10.31 -5.20 10.86
N VAL A 139 -10.35 -5.28 9.53
CA VAL A 139 -9.91 -6.47 8.78
C VAL A 139 -9.04 -6.08 7.60
N ARG A 140 -8.10 -6.95 7.24
CA ARG A 140 -7.29 -6.79 6.04
C ARG A 140 -7.97 -7.43 4.86
N THR A 141 -8.16 -6.69 3.77
CA THR A 141 -8.63 -7.24 2.49
C THR A 141 -7.56 -8.14 1.86
N GLY A 142 -8.00 -9.20 1.17
CA GLY A 142 -7.10 -10.17 0.54
C GLY A 142 -6.42 -11.17 1.49
N SER A 143 -6.69 -11.12 2.81
CA SER A 143 -6.23 -12.11 3.78
C SER A 143 -7.33 -13.12 4.10
N HIS A 144 -6.92 -14.35 4.41
CA HIS A 144 -7.86 -15.34 4.99
C HIS A 144 -8.44 -14.80 6.30
N GLN A 145 -9.73 -15.01 6.49
CA GLN A 145 -10.45 -14.53 7.68
C GLN A 145 -11.26 -15.69 8.28
N PRO A 146 -11.37 -15.77 9.62
CA PRO A 146 -12.29 -16.71 10.25
C PRO A 146 -13.75 -16.48 9.77
N ASP A 147 -14.50 -17.55 9.56
CA ASP A 147 -15.88 -17.47 9.09
C ASP A 147 -16.77 -16.60 9.99
N ALA A 148 -16.60 -16.70 11.31
CA ALA A 148 -17.32 -15.88 12.29
C ALA A 148 -17.02 -14.37 12.16
N VAL A 149 -15.82 -13.98 11.70
CA VAL A 149 -15.50 -12.59 11.38
C VAL A 149 -16.21 -12.17 10.08
N THR A 150 -16.21 -13.04 9.08
CA THR A 150 -16.88 -12.79 7.81
C THR A 150 -18.39 -12.65 7.97
N ALA A 151 -19.01 -13.44 8.85
CA ALA A 151 -20.41 -13.38 9.21
C ALA A 151 -20.85 -12.02 9.77
N LEU A 152 -19.95 -11.25 10.41
CA LEU A 152 -20.28 -9.94 10.96
C LEU A 152 -20.95 -8.99 9.96
N TRP A 153 -20.53 -9.01 8.71
CA TRP A 153 -21.14 -8.17 7.66
C TRP A 153 -22.02 -8.94 6.68
N LYS A 154 -21.83 -10.25 6.52
CA LYS A 154 -22.69 -11.07 5.66
C LYS A 154 -24.07 -11.30 6.28
N ASP A 155 -24.13 -11.43 7.60
CA ASP A 155 -25.37 -11.62 8.35
C ASP A 155 -25.96 -10.28 8.82
N ASP A 156 -25.51 -9.18 8.25
CA ASP A 156 -26.02 -7.82 8.49
C ASP A 156 -25.95 -7.36 9.97
N LEU A 157 -25.00 -7.90 10.73
CA LEU A 157 -24.80 -7.52 12.14
C LEU A 157 -24.06 -6.18 12.26
N LEU A 158 -23.06 -5.94 11.38
CA LEU A 158 -22.24 -4.73 11.34
C LEU A 158 -22.21 -4.16 9.92
N THR A 159 -22.22 -2.84 9.81
CA THR A 159 -21.99 -2.15 8.52
C THR A 159 -20.55 -2.38 8.05
N ARG A 160 -20.36 -2.75 6.80
CA ARG A 160 -19.03 -2.81 6.21
C ARG A 160 -18.65 -1.46 5.59
N LEU A 161 -17.45 -0.97 5.94
CA LEU A 161 -16.81 0.23 5.41
C LEU A 161 -15.50 -0.15 4.75
N ASP A 162 -15.45 -0.10 3.42
CA ASP A 162 -14.21 -0.33 2.69
C ASP A 162 -13.39 0.96 2.66
N LEU A 163 -12.19 0.92 3.25
CA LEU A 163 -11.30 2.06 3.39
C LEU A 163 -10.30 2.10 2.23
N GLU A 164 -10.53 3.05 1.34
CA GLU A 164 -9.68 3.29 0.18
C GLU A 164 -8.41 4.07 0.55
N PRO A 165 -7.34 3.98 -0.27
CA PRO A 165 -6.19 4.87 -0.15
C PRO A 165 -6.59 6.35 -0.21
N LEU A 166 -5.76 7.24 0.36
CA LEU A 166 -6.01 8.68 0.32
C LEU A 166 -6.13 9.18 -1.12
N SER A 167 -7.10 10.06 -1.38
CA SER A 167 -7.19 10.78 -2.63
C SER A 167 -5.97 11.71 -2.86
N ALA A 168 -5.82 12.26 -4.06
CA ALA A 168 -4.75 13.23 -4.34
C ALA A 168 -4.88 14.49 -3.46
N ALA A 169 -6.10 14.97 -3.25
CA ALA A 169 -6.38 16.13 -2.38
C ALA A 169 -6.04 15.83 -0.92
N ALA A 170 -6.52 14.71 -0.39
CA ALA A 170 -6.22 14.30 0.98
C ALA A 170 -4.72 14.01 1.20
N THR A 171 -4.03 13.43 0.21
CA THR A 171 -2.56 13.24 0.26
C THR A 171 -1.84 14.57 0.40
N ARG A 172 -2.21 15.57 -0.41
CA ARG A 172 -1.64 16.91 -0.35
C ARG A 172 -1.88 17.55 1.02
N GLU A 173 -3.10 17.51 1.51
CA GLU A 173 -3.48 18.08 2.80
C GLU A 173 -2.71 17.44 3.97
N VAL A 174 -2.50 16.11 3.95
CA VAL A 174 -1.66 15.41 4.94
C VAL A 174 -0.23 15.91 4.89
N ILE A 175 0.36 16.11 3.70
CA ILE A 175 1.73 16.62 3.56
C ILE A 175 1.81 18.04 4.07
N GLU A 176 0.89 18.92 3.66
CA GLU A 176 0.86 20.33 4.07
C GLU A 176 0.70 20.49 5.58
N SER A 177 -0.17 19.71 6.18
CA SER A 177 -0.34 19.68 7.64
C SER A 177 0.90 19.18 8.37
N THR A 178 1.58 18.17 7.83
CA THR A 178 2.79 17.61 8.43
C THR A 178 3.97 18.59 8.34
N LEU A 179 4.10 19.30 7.22
CA LEU A 179 5.19 20.24 6.96
C LEU A 179 4.92 21.65 7.48
N GLY A 180 3.69 21.93 7.94
CA GLY A 180 3.28 23.25 8.45
C GLY A 180 3.27 24.34 7.36
N GLY A 181 2.91 23.99 6.11
CA GLY A 181 2.84 24.97 5.03
C GLY A 181 2.50 24.35 3.67
N PRO A 182 2.23 25.19 2.66
CA PRO A 182 1.83 24.74 1.35
C PRO A 182 2.92 23.90 0.66
N VAL A 183 2.49 22.92 -0.12
CA VAL A 183 3.37 22.04 -0.90
C VAL A 183 3.15 22.25 -2.40
N ASP A 184 4.24 22.22 -3.17
CA ASP A 184 4.17 22.27 -4.63
C ASP A 184 3.35 21.11 -5.20
N ALA A 185 2.59 21.39 -6.27
CA ALA A 185 1.68 20.42 -6.87
C ALA A 185 2.43 19.17 -7.41
N ARG A 186 3.61 19.37 -8.01
CA ARG A 186 4.46 18.26 -8.52
C ARG A 186 4.99 17.42 -7.37
N CYS A 187 5.39 18.05 -6.27
CA CYS A 187 5.81 17.38 -5.04
C CYS A 187 4.68 16.51 -4.47
N ALA A 188 3.49 17.07 -4.28
CA ALA A 188 2.33 16.33 -3.79
C ALA A 188 1.95 15.16 -4.72
N ALA A 189 1.97 15.38 -6.04
CA ALA A 189 1.71 14.35 -7.03
C ALA A 189 2.76 13.24 -7.01
N ARG A 190 4.05 13.57 -6.80
CA ARG A 190 5.13 12.60 -6.66
C ARG A 190 4.93 11.71 -5.44
N PHE A 191 4.63 12.29 -4.26
CA PHE A 191 4.28 11.51 -3.07
C PHE A 191 3.07 10.61 -3.32
N ARG A 192 1.99 11.14 -3.90
CA ARG A 192 0.77 10.36 -4.21
C ARG A 192 1.07 9.19 -5.14
N ARG A 193 1.87 9.40 -6.18
CA ARG A 193 2.28 8.35 -7.12
C ARG A 193 3.10 7.26 -6.42
N LEU A 194 4.13 7.64 -5.64
CA LEU A 194 5.03 6.69 -4.99
C LEU A 194 4.34 5.90 -3.89
N THR A 195 3.45 6.52 -3.13
CA THR A 195 2.78 5.87 -1.99
C THR A 195 1.45 5.22 -2.34
N GLY A 196 0.94 5.41 -3.56
CA GLY A 196 -0.40 4.97 -3.93
C GLY A 196 -1.51 5.57 -3.03
N GLY A 197 -1.21 6.59 -2.20
CA GLY A 197 -2.11 7.11 -1.16
C GLY A 197 -2.18 6.26 0.11
N ASN A 198 -1.29 5.28 0.25
CA ASN A 198 -1.14 4.51 1.48
C ASN A 198 -0.56 5.39 2.58
N THR A 199 -1.30 5.55 3.67
CA THR A 199 -0.95 6.49 4.76
C THR A 199 0.34 6.11 5.49
N LEU A 200 0.61 4.81 5.66
CA LEU A 200 1.83 4.34 6.31
C LEU A 200 3.05 4.70 5.46
N PHE A 201 3.00 4.41 4.17
CA PHE A 201 4.08 4.72 3.24
C PHE A 201 4.27 6.22 3.07
N LEU A 202 3.17 6.99 3.00
CA LEU A 202 3.24 8.45 2.88
C LEU A 202 3.98 9.07 4.07
N ARG A 203 3.64 8.67 5.28
CA ARG A 203 4.29 9.18 6.50
C ARG A 203 5.75 8.82 6.56
N GLN A 204 6.08 7.55 6.27
CA GLN A 204 7.47 7.08 6.31
C GLN A 204 8.31 7.76 5.24
N LEU A 205 7.82 7.80 3.99
CA LEU A 205 8.52 8.45 2.89
C LEU A 205 8.74 9.94 3.16
N LEU A 206 7.74 10.65 3.66
CA LEU A 206 7.86 12.06 4.01
C LEU A 206 8.90 12.29 5.11
N SER A 207 8.89 11.46 6.15
CA SER A 207 9.89 11.50 7.22
C SER A 207 11.31 11.29 6.68
N ASP A 208 11.49 10.33 5.78
CA ASP A 208 12.78 10.00 5.19
C ASP A 208 13.31 11.14 4.30
N GLN A 209 12.44 11.73 3.46
CA GLN A 209 12.84 12.86 2.62
C GLN A 209 13.22 14.10 3.46
N MET A 210 12.51 14.33 4.58
CA MET A 210 12.84 15.38 5.54
C MET A 210 14.20 15.12 6.20
N ALA A 211 14.44 13.91 6.70
CA ALA A 211 15.68 13.52 7.35
C ALA A 211 16.89 13.58 6.39
N ALA A 212 16.67 13.25 5.12
CA ALA A 212 17.71 13.33 4.08
C ALA A 212 17.94 14.77 3.53
N GLY A 213 17.21 15.78 4.03
CA GLY A 213 17.32 17.15 3.54
C GLY A 213 16.84 17.36 2.10
N ARG A 214 16.03 16.44 1.57
CA ARG A 214 15.49 16.50 0.20
C ARG A 214 14.27 17.40 0.09
N MET A 215 13.66 17.77 1.22
CA MET A 215 12.53 18.71 1.28
C MET A 215 13.09 20.12 1.55
N ARG A 216 12.83 21.04 0.64
CA ARG A 216 13.26 22.46 0.77
C ARG A 216 12.06 23.38 0.71
N ARG A 217 12.15 24.51 1.43
CA ARG A 217 11.12 25.56 1.38
C ARG A 217 11.63 26.72 0.52
N VAL A 218 10.98 26.95 -0.62
CA VAL A 218 11.31 28.02 -1.57
C VAL A 218 10.12 28.97 -1.66
N ALA A 219 10.33 30.25 -1.40
CA ALA A 219 9.26 31.27 -1.36
C ALA A 219 8.03 30.85 -0.51
N GLY A 220 8.25 30.16 0.60
CA GLY A 220 7.19 29.71 1.49
C GLY A 220 6.53 28.37 1.11
N VAL A 221 6.83 27.79 -0.05
CA VAL A 221 6.27 26.54 -0.56
C VAL A 221 7.30 25.40 -0.42
N TRP A 222 6.85 24.25 0.05
CA TRP A 222 7.68 23.05 0.14
C TRP A 222 7.83 22.37 -1.21
N MET A 223 9.07 22.06 -1.55
CA MET A 223 9.47 21.37 -2.79
C MET A 223 10.33 20.15 -2.45
N TRP A 224 10.27 19.14 -3.31
CA TRP A 224 11.09 17.93 -3.21
C TRP A 224 12.12 17.89 -4.34
N ASP A 225 13.39 17.93 -3.97
CA ASP A 225 14.51 17.87 -4.91
C ASP A 225 15.25 16.54 -4.84
N GLY A 226 15.72 16.11 -6.00
CA GLY A 226 16.56 14.92 -6.16
C GLY A 226 15.83 13.60 -6.07
N ASP A 227 16.61 12.53 -5.93
CA ASP A 227 16.11 11.15 -5.91
C ASP A 227 15.43 10.80 -4.59
N VAL A 228 14.69 9.67 -4.61
CA VAL A 228 14.04 9.13 -3.42
C VAL A 228 15.09 8.66 -2.43
N ALA A 229 15.16 9.28 -1.26
CA ALA A 229 15.93 8.75 -0.16
C ALA A 229 15.14 7.61 0.50
N VAL A 230 15.78 6.44 0.59
CA VAL A 230 15.21 5.24 1.20
C VAL A 230 15.96 4.95 2.49
N SER A 231 15.25 5.03 3.62
CA SER A 231 15.80 4.66 4.92
C SER A 231 15.69 3.14 5.17
N ALA A 232 16.52 2.63 6.10
CA ALA A 232 16.37 1.27 6.59
C ALA A 232 14.95 1.02 7.14
N SER A 233 14.34 2.00 7.81
CA SER A 233 12.98 1.91 8.36
C SER A 233 11.91 1.78 7.27
N LEU A 234 12.03 2.50 6.15
CA LEU A 234 11.13 2.33 5.00
C LEU A 234 11.35 0.97 4.35
N SER A 235 12.62 0.57 4.17
CA SER A 235 13.00 -0.76 3.68
C SER A 235 12.41 -1.87 4.53
N ASP A 236 12.50 -1.78 5.87
CA ASP A 236 11.94 -2.75 6.79
C ASP A 236 10.40 -2.76 6.77
N THR A 237 9.79 -1.60 6.64
CA THR A 237 8.33 -1.47 6.61
C THR A 237 7.74 -2.10 5.34
N VAL A 238 8.35 -1.83 4.20
CA VAL A 238 7.96 -2.42 2.92
C VAL A 238 8.45 -3.86 2.82
N GLY A 239 9.65 -4.15 3.33
CA GLY A 239 10.22 -5.49 3.39
C GLY A 239 9.37 -6.48 4.18
N ARG A 240 8.69 -6.04 5.24
CA ARG A 240 7.69 -6.86 5.96
C ARG A 240 6.46 -7.18 5.11
N GLN A 241 6.08 -6.32 4.16
CA GLN A 241 5.00 -6.58 3.20
C GLN A 241 5.48 -7.42 2.01
N LEU A 242 6.71 -7.17 1.54
CA LEU A 242 7.35 -7.97 0.49
C LEU A 242 7.68 -9.40 0.96
N GLY A 243 7.91 -9.59 2.27
CA GLY A 243 8.43 -10.85 2.80
C GLY A 243 9.86 -11.13 2.32
N ARG A 244 10.37 -12.33 2.62
CA ARG A 244 11.60 -12.83 2.01
C ARG A 244 11.28 -13.31 0.60
N LEU A 245 11.56 -12.47 -0.41
CA LEU A 245 11.43 -12.87 -1.80
C LEU A 245 12.43 -13.98 -2.12
N THR A 246 11.93 -15.07 -2.72
CA THR A 246 12.81 -16.04 -3.37
C THR A 246 13.45 -15.41 -4.61
N PRO A 247 14.62 -15.88 -5.07
CA PRO A 247 15.26 -15.30 -6.26
C PRO A 247 14.34 -15.20 -7.50
N PRO A 248 13.47 -16.18 -7.80
CA PRO A 248 12.52 -16.07 -8.91
C PRO A 248 11.48 -14.94 -8.71
N LEU A 249 10.89 -14.81 -7.52
CA LEU A 249 9.95 -13.73 -7.21
C LEU A 249 10.64 -12.35 -7.24
N ALA A 250 11.89 -12.29 -6.76
CA ALA A 250 12.70 -11.08 -6.85
C ALA A 250 12.90 -10.66 -8.31
N LEU A 251 13.19 -11.59 -9.21
CA LEU A 251 13.36 -11.32 -10.63
C LEU A 251 12.09 -10.72 -11.27
N VAL A 252 10.89 -11.20 -10.93
CA VAL A 252 9.62 -10.64 -11.39
C VAL A 252 9.49 -9.18 -10.97
N VAL A 253 9.72 -8.90 -9.67
CA VAL A 253 9.59 -7.53 -9.12
C VAL A 253 10.67 -6.61 -9.68
N ASP A 254 11.91 -7.11 -9.80
CA ASP A 254 13.05 -6.33 -10.33
C ASP A 254 12.85 -5.99 -11.81
N THR A 255 12.33 -6.93 -12.61
CA THR A 255 12.02 -6.70 -14.01
C THR A 255 10.95 -5.62 -14.16
N LEU A 256 9.85 -5.72 -13.43
CA LEU A 256 8.81 -4.69 -13.42
C LEU A 256 9.30 -3.36 -12.87
N SER A 257 10.27 -3.36 -11.95
CA SER A 257 10.85 -2.14 -11.41
C SER A 257 11.60 -1.32 -12.46
N GLN A 258 12.15 -1.97 -13.50
CA GLN A 258 12.86 -1.29 -14.58
C GLN A 258 11.88 -0.79 -15.66
N CYS A 259 10.78 -1.47 -15.86
CA CYS A 259 9.84 -1.16 -16.92
C CYS A 259 8.44 -1.68 -16.57
N GLU A 260 7.50 -0.78 -16.30
CA GLU A 260 6.09 -1.10 -16.09
C GLU A 260 5.18 -0.08 -16.78
N PRO A 261 3.98 -0.49 -17.28
CA PRO A 261 3.50 -1.87 -17.31
C PRO A 261 4.20 -2.70 -18.39
N LEU A 262 4.28 -4.03 -18.18
CA LEU A 262 4.78 -4.97 -19.17
C LEU A 262 3.70 -5.97 -19.60
N PRO A 263 3.65 -6.38 -20.89
CA PRO A 263 2.85 -7.52 -21.31
C PRO A 263 3.27 -8.79 -20.52
N VAL A 264 2.27 -9.57 -20.09
CA VAL A 264 2.51 -10.80 -19.32
C VAL A 264 3.38 -11.76 -20.11
N ASP A 265 3.17 -11.90 -21.42
CA ASP A 265 3.95 -12.81 -22.25
C ASP A 265 5.43 -12.38 -22.33
N LEU A 266 5.69 -11.07 -22.46
CA LEU A 266 7.06 -10.53 -22.42
C LEU A 266 7.71 -10.77 -21.05
N LEU A 267 6.98 -10.56 -19.96
CA LEU A 267 7.50 -10.82 -18.62
C LEU A 267 7.79 -12.32 -18.41
N CYS A 268 6.97 -13.22 -18.97
CA CYS A 268 7.16 -14.67 -18.89
C CYS A 268 8.35 -15.18 -19.70
N ASP A 269 8.88 -14.40 -20.64
CA ASP A 269 10.14 -14.73 -21.34
C ASP A 269 11.38 -14.45 -20.47
N LEU A 270 11.25 -13.61 -19.46
CA LEU A 270 12.33 -13.21 -18.55
C LEU A 270 12.24 -13.90 -17.19
N ALA A 271 11.02 -14.17 -16.72
CA ALA A 271 10.69 -14.89 -15.52
C ALA A 271 9.61 -15.94 -15.84
N SER A 272 9.46 -16.98 -15.01
CA SER A 272 8.47 -18.02 -15.31
C SER A 272 7.03 -17.53 -15.08
N ARG A 273 6.07 -18.14 -15.78
CA ARG A 273 4.63 -17.88 -15.56
C ARG A 273 4.21 -18.27 -14.14
N GLU A 274 4.80 -19.33 -13.60
CA GLU A 274 4.52 -19.80 -12.23
C GLU A 274 4.94 -18.76 -11.18
N ASP A 275 6.10 -18.13 -11.37
CA ASP A 275 6.60 -17.07 -10.49
C ASP A 275 5.72 -15.83 -10.57
N LEU A 276 5.20 -15.48 -11.75
CA LEU A 276 4.27 -14.36 -11.91
C LEU A 276 2.94 -14.63 -11.19
N VAL A 277 2.38 -15.85 -11.31
CA VAL A 277 1.16 -16.24 -10.59
C VAL A 277 1.40 -16.22 -9.08
N ALA A 278 2.55 -16.69 -8.62
CA ALA A 278 2.90 -16.63 -7.20
C ALA A 278 3.07 -15.18 -6.72
N ALA A 279 3.69 -14.31 -7.53
CA ALA A 279 3.84 -12.89 -7.22
C ALA A 279 2.47 -12.17 -7.13
N GLU A 280 1.54 -12.49 -8.03
CA GLU A 280 0.17 -11.96 -8.00
C GLU A 280 -0.58 -12.45 -6.75
N ALA A 281 -0.54 -13.74 -6.44
CA ALA A 281 -1.15 -14.31 -5.24
C ALA A 281 -0.61 -13.71 -3.94
N MET A 282 0.67 -13.30 -3.91
CA MET A 282 1.29 -12.60 -2.78
C MET A 282 0.99 -11.10 -2.75
N GLY A 283 0.28 -10.57 -3.76
CA GLY A 283 -0.03 -9.14 -3.86
C GLY A 283 1.19 -8.27 -4.16
N LEU A 284 2.21 -8.81 -4.81
CA LEU A 284 3.39 -8.07 -5.27
C LEU A 284 3.17 -7.44 -6.65
N VAL A 285 2.35 -8.09 -7.45
CA VAL A 285 2.03 -7.72 -8.82
C VAL A 285 0.51 -7.69 -8.99
N THR A 286 0.01 -6.83 -9.86
CA THR A 286 -1.35 -6.83 -10.35
C THR A 286 -1.35 -7.09 -11.85
N VAL A 287 -2.29 -7.91 -12.31
CA VAL A 287 -2.47 -8.20 -13.74
C VAL A 287 -3.81 -7.65 -14.19
N GLU A 288 -3.77 -6.79 -15.20
CA GLU A 288 -4.94 -6.14 -15.77
C GLU A 288 -5.12 -6.56 -17.23
N ARG A 289 -6.37 -6.81 -17.63
CA ARG A 289 -6.69 -7.09 -19.04
C ARG A 289 -6.94 -5.77 -19.76
N THR A 290 -6.12 -5.53 -20.79
CA THR A 290 -6.35 -4.47 -21.77
C THR A 290 -6.93 -5.05 -23.07
N PRO A 291 -7.42 -4.23 -24.00
CA PRO A 291 -7.90 -4.71 -25.30
C PRO A 291 -6.83 -5.45 -26.12
N ARG A 292 -5.53 -5.18 -25.89
CA ARG A 292 -4.42 -5.75 -26.65
C ARG A 292 -3.78 -6.95 -25.97
N ALA A 293 -3.64 -6.92 -24.62
CA ALA A 293 -2.91 -7.94 -23.89
C ALA A 293 -3.24 -7.95 -22.37
N LEU A 294 -2.81 -8.98 -21.66
CA LEU A 294 -2.68 -8.95 -20.20
C LEU A 294 -1.43 -8.14 -19.85
N MET A 295 -1.57 -7.15 -18.99
CA MET A 295 -0.49 -6.27 -18.56
C MET A 295 -0.20 -6.46 -17.09
N ALA A 296 1.06 -6.65 -16.75
CA ALA A 296 1.54 -6.77 -15.37
C ALA A 296 2.12 -5.44 -14.88
N ARG A 297 1.85 -5.10 -13.61
CA ARG A 297 2.40 -3.95 -12.90
C ARG A 297 2.78 -4.34 -11.49
N LEU A 298 3.66 -3.59 -10.87
CA LEU A 298 3.86 -3.70 -9.43
C LEU A 298 2.57 -3.28 -8.68
N ALA A 299 2.18 -4.06 -7.69
CA ALA A 299 1.02 -3.76 -6.86
C ALA A 299 1.20 -2.46 -6.08
N HIS A 300 2.45 -2.05 -5.84
CA HIS A 300 2.77 -0.78 -5.22
C HIS A 300 4.08 -0.20 -5.79
N PRO A 301 4.11 1.08 -6.21
CA PRO A 301 5.30 1.70 -6.82
C PRO A 301 6.55 1.69 -5.92
N LEU A 302 6.38 1.80 -4.58
CA LEU A 302 7.50 1.70 -3.65
C LEU A 302 8.23 0.36 -3.69
N PHE A 303 7.59 -0.72 -4.14
CA PHE A 303 8.28 -2.00 -4.32
C PHE A 303 9.39 -1.85 -5.35
N GLY A 304 9.12 -1.17 -6.47
CA GLY A 304 10.09 -0.87 -7.49
C GLY A 304 11.23 0.03 -7.00
N GLU A 305 10.90 1.13 -6.29
CA GLU A 305 11.90 2.05 -5.76
C GLU A 305 12.87 1.35 -4.80
N LEU A 306 12.34 0.56 -3.88
CA LEU A 306 13.15 -0.18 -2.90
C LEU A 306 14.03 -1.24 -3.55
N ARG A 307 13.48 -1.95 -4.56
CA ARG A 307 14.27 -2.95 -5.28
C ARG A 307 15.38 -2.30 -6.08
N ARG A 308 15.14 -1.18 -6.76
CA ARG A 308 16.19 -0.41 -7.44
C ARG A 308 17.27 0.10 -6.48
N ALA A 309 16.88 0.62 -5.33
CA ALA A 309 17.84 1.12 -4.34
C ALA A 309 18.67 0.01 -3.68
N GLY A 310 18.13 -1.20 -3.57
CA GLY A 310 18.78 -2.33 -2.89
C GLY A 310 19.51 -3.32 -3.82
N ALA A 311 19.25 -3.29 -5.12
CA ALA A 311 19.87 -4.18 -6.09
C ALA A 311 21.20 -3.60 -6.62
N GLY A 312 22.13 -4.48 -6.96
CA GLY A 312 23.40 -4.06 -7.57
C GLY A 312 23.21 -3.53 -8.99
N GLU A 313 23.91 -2.45 -9.36
CA GLU A 313 23.77 -1.82 -10.67
C GLU A 313 24.08 -2.76 -11.84
N MET A 314 25.11 -3.61 -11.72
CA MET A 314 25.40 -4.62 -12.75
C MET A 314 24.24 -5.57 -13.00
N TYR A 315 23.56 -5.99 -11.93
CA TYR A 315 22.38 -6.86 -12.03
C TYR A 315 21.21 -6.16 -12.73
N LEU A 316 20.94 -4.90 -12.34
CA LEU A 316 19.87 -4.10 -12.97
C LEU A 316 20.20 -3.79 -14.43
N SER A 317 21.45 -3.48 -14.74
CA SER A 317 21.95 -3.27 -16.12
C SER A 317 21.69 -4.49 -17.00
N THR A 318 21.97 -5.68 -16.52
CA THR A 318 21.66 -6.94 -17.24
C THR A 318 20.15 -7.14 -17.45
N ILE A 319 19.31 -6.83 -16.44
CA ILE A 319 17.85 -6.90 -16.62
C ILE A 319 17.37 -5.92 -17.68
N ARG A 320 17.90 -4.68 -17.69
CA ARG A 320 17.57 -3.66 -18.69
C ARG A 320 17.98 -4.13 -20.10
N GLY A 321 19.17 -4.74 -20.23
CA GLY A 321 19.64 -5.30 -21.50
C GLY A 321 18.74 -6.41 -22.04
N ARG A 322 18.33 -7.34 -21.20
CA ARG A 322 17.37 -8.39 -21.56
C ARG A 322 16.02 -7.83 -21.99
N LEU A 323 15.48 -6.84 -21.25
CA LEU A 323 14.25 -6.14 -21.60
C LEU A 323 14.37 -5.41 -22.94
N ALA A 324 15.44 -4.65 -23.16
CA ALA A 324 15.68 -3.92 -24.41
C ALA A 324 15.78 -4.86 -25.62
N THR A 325 16.48 -5.99 -25.46
CA THR A 325 16.60 -7.03 -26.51
C THR A 325 15.25 -7.64 -26.83
N ARG A 326 14.41 -7.86 -25.82
CA ARG A 326 13.08 -8.46 -26.02
C ARG A 326 12.12 -7.48 -26.68
N LEU A 327 12.14 -6.22 -26.25
CA LEU A 327 11.34 -5.13 -26.87
C LEU A 327 11.76 -4.86 -28.31
N ALA A 328 13.00 -5.16 -28.71
CA ALA A 328 13.46 -5.02 -30.09
C ALA A 328 12.77 -5.99 -31.07
N GLN A 329 12.13 -7.04 -30.58
CA GLN A 329 11.43 -8.04 -31.39
C GLN A 329 9.97 -7.65 -31.67
N ASP A 330 9.47 -6.61 -31.02
CA ASP A 330 8.12 -6.10 -31.25
C ASP A 330 8.09 -5.25 -32.52
N GLN A 331 7.43 -5.79 -33.56
CA GLN A 331 7.32 -5.13 -34.87
C GLN A 331 6.25 -4.01 -34.89
N ASP A 332 5.34 -4.03 -33.93
CA ASP A 332 4.26 -3.03 -33.79
C ASP A 332 4.58 -1.97 -32.73
N ALA A 333 5.87 -1.77 -32.40
CA ALA A 333 6.31 -0.82 -31.39
C ALA A 333 5.91 0.61 -31.73
N ASP A 334 5.14 1.24 -30.86
CA ASP A 334 4.79 2.65 -30.97
C ASP A 334 5.95 3.56 -30.51
N MET A 335 5.78 4.88 -30.68
CA MET A 335 6.78 5.87 -30.26
C MET A 335 7.19 5.72 -28.79
N GLN A 336 6.25 5.41 -27.90
CA GLN A 336 6.54 5.25 -26.48
C GLN A 336 7.37 3.99 -26.21
N ALA A 337 7.07 2.88 -26.91
CA ALA A 337 7.84 1.64 -26.83
C ALA A 337 9.27 1.84 -27.36
N THR A 338 9.45 2.58 -28.46
CA THR A 338 10.76 2.92 -29.03
C THR A 338 11.61 3.74 -28.04
N VAL A 339 11.04 4.79 -27.46
CA VAL A 339 11.70 5.62 -26.44
C VAL A 339 12.06 4.79 -25.21
N ARG A 340 11.15 3.96 -24.74
CA ARG A 340 11.38 3.06 -23.60
C ARG A 340 12.53 2.09 -23.85
N ARG A 341 12.57 1.48 -25.03
CA ARG A 341 13.67 0.62 -25.47
C ARG A 341 15.01 1.36 -25.48
N ALA A 342 15.02 2.60 -26.01
CA ALA A 342 16.23 3.41 -26.02
C ALA A 342 16.78 3.70 -24.64
N LEU A 343 15.92 4.04 -23.68
CA LEU A 343 16.30 4.27 -22.28
C LEU A 343 16.86 3.00 -21.63
N LEU A 344 16.21 1.87 -21.82
CA LEU A 344 16.70 0.59 -21.32
C LEU A 344 18.06 0.22 -21.92
N THR A 345 18.25 0.44 -23.25
CA THR A 345 19.54 0.19 -23.92
C THR A 345 20.62 1.11 -23.38
N LEU A 346 20.31 2.40 -23.20
CA LEU A 346 21.27 3.40 -22.69
C LEU A 346 21.78 3.08 -21.28
N GLU A 347 20.94 2.49 -20.45
CA GLU A 347 21.24 2.16 -19.05
C GLU A 347 21.59 0.67 -18.86
N SER A 348 21.84 -0.07 -19.94
CA SER A 348 22.16 -1.50 -19.91
C SER A 348 23.65 -1.79 -20.22
N ASP A 349 23.97 -3.07 -20.17
CA ASP A 349 25.25 -3.64 -20.59
C ASP A 349 25.37 -3.91 -22.12
N LEU A 350 24.37 -3.49 -22.90
CA LEU A 350 24.37 -3.62 -24.35
C LEU A 350 25.24 -2.56 -25.02
N ASP A 351 25.74 -2.90 -26.20
CA ASP A 351 26.43 -1.93 -27.06
C ASP A 351 25.51 -0.74 -27.39
N PRO A 352 26.07 0.49 -27.44
CA PRO A 352 25.30 1.69 -27.80
C PRO A 352 24.66 1.56 -29.18
N GLN A 353 23.39 2.01 -29.30
CA GLN A 353 22.62 1.99 -30.53
C GLN A 353 22.32 3.43 -31.00
N PRO A 354 23.24 4.08 -31.72
CA PRO A 354 23.17 5.51 -32.04
C PRO A 354 21.92 5.90 -32.83
N GLU A 355 21.48 5.07 -33.75
CA GLU A 355 20.28 5.31 -34.57
C GLU A 355 19.00 5.23 -33.72
N LEU A 356 18.90 4.25 -32.83
CA LEU A 356 17.79 4.12 -31.88
C LEU A 356 17.70 5.35 -30.97
N TYR A 357 18.82 5.84 -30.47
CA TYR A 357 18.85 7.03 -29.61
C TYR A 357 18.41 8.28 -30.38
N LEU A 358 18.85 8.45 -31.62
CA LEU A 358 18.50 9.59 -32.47
C LEU A 358 16.99 9.57 -32.82
N GLU A 359 16.47 8.43 -33.20
CA GLU A 359 15.03 8.24 -33.48
C GLU A 359 14.20 8.55 -32.22
N SER A 360 14.62 8.01 -31.08
CA SER A 360 13.93 8.22 -29.82
C SER A 360 14.00 9.65 -29.32
N ALA A 361 15.08 10.38 -29.60
CA ALA A 361 15.19 11.82 -29.33
C ALA A 361 14.13 12.61 -30.09
N ARG A 362 13.91 12.30 -31.38
CA ARG A 362 12.84 12.92 -32.21
C ARG A 362 11.45 12.59 -31.66
N HIS A 363 11.21 11.34 -31.22
CA HIS A 363 9.97 10.95 -30.59
C HIS A 363 9.73 11.70 -29.26
N ALA A 364 10.77 11.86 -28.44
CA ALA A 364 10.69 12.62 -27.20
C ALA A 364 10.35 14.10 -27.44
N MET A 365 10.91 14.73 -28.50
CA MET A 365 10.50 16.07 -28.93
C MET A 365 9.02 16.13 -29.32
N THR A 366 8.52 15.16 -30.07
CA THR A 366 7.11 15.09 -30.46
C THR A 366 6.20 14.96 -29.24
N LEU A 367 6.68 14.29 -28.18
CA LEU A 367 5.99 14.14 -26.90
C LEU A 367 6.18 15.34 -25.97
N LEU A 368 6.90 16.38 -26.40
CA LEU A 368 7.24 17.60 -25.64
C LEU A 368 8.07 17.33 -24.36
N ASP A 369 8.82 16.23 -24.33
CA ASP A 369 9.78 15.92 -23.27
C ASP A 369 11.18 16.34 -23.74
N LEU A 370 11.47 17.65 -23.58
CA LEU A 370 12.71 18.23 -24.04
C LEU A 370 13.95 17.76 -23.29
N ASP A 371 13.83 17.51 -21.99
CA ASP A 371 14.93 17.00 -21.17
C ASP A 371 15.34 15.59 -21.62
N LEU A 372 14.36 14.75 -21.92
CA LEU A 372 14.61 13.41 -22.44
C LEU A 372 15.17 13.47 -23.88
N ALA A 373 14.66 14.36 -24.71
CA ALA A 373 15.15 14.55 -26.08
C ALA A 373 16.64 14.95 -26.08
N ASP A 374 17.04 15.92 -25.23
CA ASP A 374 18.43 16.34 -25.08
C ASP A 374 19.33 15.19 -24.57
N ARG A 375 18.86 14.45 -23.56
CA ARG A 375 19.58 13.28 -23.02
C ARG A 375 19.86 12.22 -24.09
N LEU A 376 18.85 11.89 -24.92
CA LEU A 376 18.96 10.88 -25.97
C LEU A 376 19.78 11.38 -27.16
N ALA A 377 19.64 12.66 -27.57
CA ALA A 377 20.47 13.27 -28.61
C ALA A 377 21.96 13.29 -28.23
N ASN A 378 22.26 13.67 -26.98
CA ASN A 378 23.62 13.61 -26.44
C ASN A 378 24.19 12.19 -26.40
N ALA A 379 23.36 11.19 -26.12
CA ALA A 379 23.76 9.78 -26.15
C ALA A 379 24.05 9.31 -27.58
N ALA A 380 23.20 9.71 -28.55
CA ALA A 380 23.39 9.43 -29.97
C ALA A 380 24.69 10.04 -30.49
N ALA A 381 24.97 11.30 -30.14
CA ALA A 381 26.21 12.00 -30.54
C ALA A 381 27.45 11.30 -29.98
N ARG A 382 27.42 10.92 -28.70
CA ARG A 382 28.53 10.17 -28.07
C ARG A 382 28.76 8.80 -28.69
N ALA A 383 27.70 8.17 -29.16
CA ALA A 383 27.74 6.87 -29.85
C ALA A 383 28.05 6.98 -31.36
N GLY A 384 28.27 8.18 -31.91
CA GLY A 384 28.69 8.42 -33.29
C GLY A 384 27.56 8.52 -34.32
N ALA A 385 26.33 8.86 -33.91
CA ALA A 385 25.23 9.06 -34.84
C ALA A 385 25.48 10.28 -35.76
N PRO A 386 25.43 10.11 -37.11
CA PRO A 386 25.47 11.26 -38.00
C PRO A 386 24.18 12.09 -37.87
N GLY A 387 24.31 13.41 -37.65
CA GLY A 387 23.19 14.33 -37.53
C GLY A 387 22.60 14.54 -36.14
N ALA A 388 23.23 13.98 -35.08
CA ALA A 388 22.76 14.16 -33.69
C ALA A 388 22.88 15.62 -33.16
N ALA A 389 23.68 16.47 -33.83
CA ALA A 389 23.83 17.88 -33.46
C ALA A 389 22.69 18.80 -33.91
N GLY A 390 21.71 18.28 -34.62
CA GLY A 390 20.57 19.04 -35.20
C GLY A 390 19.20 18.67 -34.56
N VAL A 391 19.19 17.84 -33.55
CA VAL A 391 18.02 17.45 -32.74
C VAL A 391 18.13 18.11 -31.37
#